data_57443be4cc98e7db6b3e2e87cb592290
#
_entry.id   57443be4cc98e7db6b3e2e87cb592290
#
_cell.length_a   1.000
_cell.length_b   1.000
_cell.length_c   1.000
_cell.angle_alpha   90.00
_cell.angle_beta   90.00
_cell.angle_gamma   90.00
#
_symmetry.space_group_name_H-M   'P 1'
#
loop_
_entity.id
_entity.type
_entity.pdbx_description
1 polymer ?
#
loop_
_entity_poly.entity_id
_entity_poly.type
_entity_poly.pdbx_seq_one_letter_code
_entity_poly.pdbx_strand_id
1 'polypeptide(L)'
;MQRSGNPRVSVVVPTRNEARNLEVVLPAIAAVRPAVHEIIVVDGHSTDDSIGAARRTLPWVRAITQTRKGKGNAMACGFAAATGDVVVMFDADGSADPAEIPAFVSALVAGADFAKGSRFAPGGGSDDITLLRRTGNAGLNGVANALFGTSYTDLCYGYNAFWADLLPLLDLPDPQTPAPAEGMLWGDGFEIETVLNCRVAAAGLRITEVPSVERQRIFGETNLRTFADGTRVLRTLLSEHRRADRRKAARSRH
;
A
#
# COMPACT_ATOMS: atom_id res chain seq x y z
N MET A 1 -1.10 -17.28 16.32
CA MET A 1 -2.48 -16.81 16.58
C MET A 1 -3.39 -17.36 15.48
N GLN A 2 -4.59 -17.85 15.80
CA GLN A 2 -5.54 -18.26 14.77
C GLN A 2 -6.19 -16.98 14.23
N ARG A 3 -6.07 -16.73 12.92
CA ARG A 3 -6.65 -15.56 12.25
C ARG A 3 -8.16 -15.70 12.18
N SER A 4 -8.89 -14.60 12.38
CA SER A 4 -10.36 -14.57 12.42
C SER A 4 -10.97 -14.81 11.03
N GLY A 5 -12.05 -15.56 10.95
CA GLY A 5 -12.89 -15.67 9.74
C GLY A 5 -13.72 -14.39 9.46
N ASN A 6 -13.84 -13.50 10.45
CA ASN A 6 -14.50 -12.19 10.31
C ASN A 6 -13.59 -11.11 10.95
N PRO A 7 -12.53 -10.71 10.25
CA PRO A 7 -11.54 -9.78 10.78
C PRO A 7 -12.06 -8.35 10.84
N ARG A 8 -11.60 -7.58 11.83
CA ARG A 8 -11.77 -6.13 11.87
C ARG A 8 -10.81 -5.51 10.86
N VAL A 9 -11.31 -4.64 10.01
CA VAL A 9 -10.56 -4.04 8.90
C VAL A 9 -10.22 -2.58 9.19
N SER A 10 -8.92 -2.24 9.22
CA SER A 10 -8.42 -0.86 9.23
C SER A 10 -8.05 -0.43 7.82
N VAL A 11 -8.67 0.63 7.32
CA VAL A 11 -8.31 1.22 6.01
C VAL A 11 -7.39 2.41 6.24
N VAL A 12 -6.17 2.34 5.73
CA VAL A 12 -5.16 3.40 5.83
C VAL A 12 -5.11 4.19 4.53
N VAL A 13 -5.35 5.49 4.64
CA VAL A 13 -5.48 6.43 3.51
C VAL A 13 -4.39 7.51 3.62
N PRO A 14 -3.21 7.32 2.98
CA PRO A 14 -2.19 8.36 2.92
C PRO A 14 -2.69 9.51 2.07
N THR A 15 -2.56 10.72 2.59
CA THR A 15 -3.21 11.90 2.03
C THR A 15 -2.24 13.07 1.94
N ARG A 16 -2.20 13.74 0.79
CA ARG A 16 -1.49 15.03 0.66
C ARG A 16 -2.15 15.89 -0.39
N ASN A 17 -2.78 16.98 0.06
CA ASN A 17 -3.54 17.91 -0.78
C ASN A 17 -4.67 17.21 -1.56
N GLU A 18 -5.50 16.47 -0.82
CA GLU A 18 -6.59 15.64 -1.37
C GLU A 18 -7.97 16.02 -0.80
N ALA A 19 -8.16 17.26 -0.33
CA ALA A 19 -9.40 17.69 0.34
C ALA A 19 -10.67 17.30 -0.45
N ARG A 20 -10.70 17.60 -1.76
CA ARG A 20 -11.86 17.31 -2.63
C ARG A 20 -12.05 15.81 -2.87
N ASN A 21 -10.96 15.05 -2.96
CA ASN A 21 -11.02 13.60 -3.15
C ASN A 21 -11.55 12.90 -1.90
N LEU A 22 -11.14 13.34 -0.71
CA LEU A 22 -11.60 12.78 0.56
C LEU A 22 -13.12 12.94 0.76
N GLU A 23 -13.71 14.02 0.27
CA GLU A 23 -15.16 14.24 0.33
C GLU A 23 -15.95 13.16 -0.44
N VAL A 24 -15.34 12.53 -1.45
CA VAL A 24 -15.95 11.44 -2.24
C VAL A 24 -15.52 10.07 -1.72
N VAL A 25 -14.23 9.91 -1.47
CA VAL A 25 -13.62 8.60 -1.14
C VAL A 25 -14.03 8.11 0.25
N LEU A 26 -14.07 8.98 1.26
CA LEU A 26 -14.38 8.54 2.63
C LEU A 26 -15.81 8.00 2.79
N PRO A 27 -16.87 8.64 2.25
CA PRO A 27 -18.21 8.06 2.27
C PRO A 27 -18.29 6.73 1.52
N ALA A 28 -17.57 6.58 0.42
CA ALA A 28 -17.54 5.33 -0.35
C ALA A 28 -16.89 4.19 0.44
N ILE A 29 -15.77 4.44 1.14
CA ILE A 29 -15.16 3.45 2.04
C ILE A 29 -16.10 3.13 3.21
N ALA A 30 -16.76 4.12 3.81
CA ALA A 30 -17.70 3.91 4.91
C ALA A 30 -18.96 3.12 4.52
N ALA A 31 -19.32 3.15 3.23
CA ALA A 31 -20.45 2.41 2.67
C ALA A 31 -20.15 0.92 2.41
N VAL A 32 -18.90 0.48 2.47
CA VAL A 32 -18.48 -0.92 2.24
C VAL A 32 -19.19 -1.89 3.18
N ARG A 33 -19.52 -3.07 2.69
CA ARG A 33 -20.15 -4.15 3.48
C ARG A 33 -19.38 -5.46 3.27
N PRO A 34 -19.03 -6.18 4.35
CA PRO A 34 -19.17 -5.81 5.77
C PRO A 34 -18.48 -4.48 6.11
N ALA A 35 -18.99 -3.77 7.11
CA ALA A 35 -18.46 -2.46 7.48
C ALA A 35 -17.00 -2.55 7.93
N VAL A 36 -16.18 -1.60 7.48
CA VAL A 36 -14.82 -1.47 7.98
C VAL A 36 -14.81 -1.05 9.44
N HIS A 37 -13.81 -1.51 10.19
CA HIS A 37 -13.68 -1.19 11.62
C HIS A 37 -13.29 0.26 11.86
N GLU A 38 -12.34 0.76 11.07
CA GLU A 38 -11.88 2.15 11.13
C GLU A 38 -11.32 2.60 9.79
N ILE A 39 -11.31 3.93 9.59
CA ILE A 39 -10.61 4.59 8.48
C ILE A 39 -9.59 5.55 9.10
N ILE A 40 -8.33 5.42 8.70
CA ILE A 40 -7.22 6.23 9.20
C ILE A 40 -6.69 7.07 8.05
N VAL A 41 -7.00 8.36 8.06
CA VAL A 41 -6.43 9.34 7.13
C VAL A 41 -5.09 9.81 7.71
N VAL A 42 -4.02 9.63 6.94
CA VAL A 42 -2.67 10.02 7.35
C VAL A 42 -2.20 11.20 6.51
N ASP A 43 -2.22 12.37 7.10
CA ASP A 43 -1.89 13.62 6.42
C ASP A 43 -0.38 13.81 6.24
N GLY A 44 0.02 14.00 5.00
CA GLY A 44 1.39 14.25 4.55
C GLY A 44 1.80 15.71 4.60
N HIS A 45 1.39 16.47 5.60
CA HIS A 45 1.59 17.92 5.72
C HIS A 45 0.95 18.67 4.55
N SER A 46 -0.35 18.44 4.35
CA SER A 46 -1.14 19.14 3.34
C SER A 46 -1.15 20.65 3.54
N THR A 47 -1.18 21.39 2.46
CA THR A 47 -1.30 22.85 2.43
C THR A 47 -2.73 23.30 2.14
N ASP A 48 -3.59 22.37 1.75
CA ASP A 48 -5.03 22.57 1.63
C ASP A 48 -5.76 22.10 2.91
N ASP A 49 -7.09 22.14 2.91
CA ASP A 49 -7.91 21.74 4.06
C ASP A 49 -8.23 20.22 4.08
N SER A 50 -7.28 19.35 3.70
CA SER A 50 -7.49 17.88 3.66
C SER A 50 -7.99 17.32 4.99
N ILE A 51 -7.38 17.70 6.12
CA ILE A 51 -7.80 17.23 7.46
C ILE A 51 -9.19 17.73 7.82
N GLY A 52 -9.47 19.03 7.56
CA GLY A 52 -10.79 19.62 7.82
C GLY A 52 -11.87 18.95 6.97
N ALA A 53 -11.62 18.73 5.68
CA ALA A 53 -12.50 18.02 4.77
C ALA A 53 -12.79 16.60 5.27
N ALA A 54 -11.76 15.83 5.66
CA ALA A 54 -11.93 14.48 6.19
C ALA A 54 -12.87 14.45 7.41
N ARG A 55 -12.65 15.34 8.39
CA ARG A 55 -13.45 15.39 9.62
C ARG A 55 -14.89 15.89 9.40
N ARG A 56 -15.09 16.82 8.45
CA ARG A 56 -16.46 17.25 8.08
C ARG A 56 -17.22 16.16 7.37
N THR A 57 -16.56 15.46 6.46
CA THR A 57 -17.20 14.41 5.65
C THR A 57 -17.52 13.17 6.45
N LEU A 58 -16.62 12.78 7.36
CA LEU A 58 -16.77 11.58 8.17
C LEU A 58 -16.30 11.88 9.61
N PRO A 59 -17.20 12.36 10.50
CA PRO A 59 -16.83 12.83 11.84
C PRO A 59 -16.11 11.80 12.73
N TRP A 60 -16.28 10.51 12.47
CA TRP A 60 -15.61 9.43 13.20
C TRP A 60 -14.28 8.99 12.56
N VAL A 61 -13.86 9.57 11.42
CA VAL A 61 -12.59 9.27 10.81
C VAL A 61 -11.43 9.61 11.75
N ARG A 62 -10.46 8.72 11.81
CA ARG A 62 -9.24 8.97 12.56
C ARG A 62 -8.22 9.68 11.66
N ALA A 63 -8.05 10.99 11.85
CA ALA A 63 -7.08 11.78 11.10
C ALA A 63 -5.83 12.01 11.95
N ILE A 64 -4.67 11.59 11.44
CA ILE A 64 -3.35 11.76 12.06
C ILE A 64 -2.41 12.41 11.06
N THR A 65 -1.30 12.99 11.55
CA THR A 65 -0.24 13.56 10.70
C THR A 65 0.97 12.63 10.72
N GLN A 66 1.58 12.43 9.56
CA GLN A 66 2.83 11.67 9.46
C GLN A 66 3.98 12.39 10.19
N THR A 67 4.99 11.63 10.59
CA THR A 67 6.10 12.16 11.39
C THR A 67 7.28 12.63 10.55
N ARG A 68 7.49 12.05 9.38
CA ARG A 68 8.52 12.40 8.40
C ARG A 68 7.89 12.60 7.02
N LYS A 69 8.67 12.98 6.02
CA LYS A 69 8.19 13.12 4.64
C LYS A 69 8.11 11.76 3.94
N GLY A 70 7.16 11.62 3.01
CA GLY A 70 7.05 10.51 2.06
C GLY A 70 5.83 9.61 2.30
N LYS A 71 5.34 8.99 1.22
CA LYS A 71 4.16 8.09 1.25
C LYS A 71 4.37 6.91 2.19
N GLY A 72 5.60 6.35 2.19
CA GLY A 72 5.92 5.22 3.05
C GLY A 72 5.90 5.57 4.52
N ASN A 73 6.33 6.79 4.91
CA ASN A 73 6.19 7.24 6.30
C ASN A 73 4.71 7.43 6.69
N ALA A 74 3.88 7.98 5.80
CA ALA A 74 2.44 8.05 6.02
C ALA A 74 1.85 6.66 6.24
N MET A 75 2.22 5.68 5.39
CA MET A 75 1.81 4.28 5.57
C MET A 75 2.28 3.71 6.90
N ALA A 76 3.56 3.88 7.28
CA ALA A 76 4.09 3.37 8.54
C ALA A 76 3.36 3.98 9.76
N CYS A 77 3.05 5.28 9.73
CA CYS A 77 2.25 5.95 10.75
C CYS A 77 0.83 5.37 10.83
N GLY A 78 0.18 5.16 9.68
CA GLY A 78 -1.14 4.56 9.61
C GLY A 78 -1.16 3.12 10.11
N PHE A 79 -0.17 2.32 9.73
CA PHE A 79 -0.03 0.93 10.19
C PHE A 79 0.18 0.85 11.71
N ALA A 80 1.03 1.72 12.27
CA ALA A 80 1.24 1.80 13.72
C ALA A 80 -0.01 2.25 14.48
N ALA A 81 -0.89 3.01 13.82
CA ALA A 81 -2.14 3.48 14.40
C ALA A 81 -3.30 2.49 14.24
N ALA A 82 -3.20 1.51 13.32
CA ALA A 82 -4.25 0.55 13.05
C ALA A 82 -4.52 -0.37 14.23
N THR A 83 -5.81 -0.63 14.50
CA THR A 83 -6.28 -1.48 15.60
C THR A 83 -7.06 -2.71 15.11
N GLY A 84 -7.29 -2.80 13.81
CA GLY A 84 -7.93 -3.95 13.17
C GLY A 84 -7.01 -5.15 13.00
N ASP A 85 -7.59 -6.27 12.63
CA ASP A 85 -6.88 -7.52 12.40
C ASP A 85 -6.27 -7.57 10.99
N VAL A 86 -6.84 -6.81 10.06
CA VAL A 86 -6.42 -6.63 8.67
C VAL A 86 -6.20 -5.15 8.40
N VAL A 87 -5.11 -4.84 7.70
CA VAL A 87 -4.81 -3.51 7.17
C VAL A 87 -5.03 -3.49 5.67
N VAL A 88 -5.77 -2.50 5.20
CA VAL A 88 -5.98 -2.21 3.77
C VAL A 88 -5.28 -0.89 3.45
N MET A 89 -4.42 -0.90 2.44
CA MET A 89 -3.78 0.27 1.86
C MET A 89 -4.68 0.84 0.76
N PHE A 90 -5.11 2.09 0.91
CA PHE A 90 -6.05 2.70 -0.02
C PHE A 90 -5.66 4.14 -0.36
N ASP A 91 -5.41 4.44 -1.63
CA ASP A 91 -5.02 5.78 -2.04
C ASP A 91 -6.19 6.77 -2.00
N ALA A 92 -5.91 8.02 -1.63
CA ALA A 92 -6.92 9.07 -1.41
C ALA A 92 -7.51 9.65 -2.70
N ASP A 93 -6.94 9.33 -3.87
CA ASP A 93 -7.24 9.99 -5.14
C ASP A 93 -8.49 9.48 -5.88
N GLY A 94 -9.09 8.42 -5.35
CA GLY A 94 -10.31 7.81 -5.90
C GLY A 94 -10.07 6.94 -7.13
N SER A 95 -8.82 6.60 -7.45
CA SER A 95 -8.50 5.68 -8.54
C SER A 95 -8.86 4.22 -8.22
N ALA A 96 -8.85 3.83 -6.95
CA ALA A 96 -9.25 2.51 -6.47
C ALA A 96 -10.74 2.48 -6.09
N ASP A 97 -11.41 1.33 -6.31
CA ASP A 97 -12.82 1.14 -5.94
C ASP A 97 -12.93 0.55 -4.52
N PRO A 98 -13.51 1.27 -3.55
CA PRO A 98 -13.71 0.74 -2.20
C PRO A 98 -14.58 -0.54 -2.16
N ALA A 99 -15.46 -0.75 -3.14
CA ALA A 99 -16.30 -1.94 -3.24
C ALA A 99 -15.48 -3.24 -3.42
N GLU A 100 -14.21 -3.13 -3.78
CA GLU A 100 -13.28 -4.27 -3.89
C GLU A 100 -12.68 -4.70 -2.54
N ILE A 101 -12.75 -3.90 -1.47
CA ILE A 101 -12.22 -4.23 -0.12
C ILE A 101 -12.65 -5.63 0.34
N PRO A 102 -13.93 -6.03 0.21
CA PRO A 102 -14.36 -7.38 0.61
C PRO A 102 -13.63 -8.51 -0.14
N ALA A 103 -13.25 -8.31 -1.39
CA ALA A 103 -12.51 -9.32 -2.16
C ALA A 103 -11.09 -9.51 -1.61
N PHE A 104 -10.40 -8.44 -1.23
CA PHE A 104 -9.10 -8.51 -0.56
C PHE A 104 -9.19 -9.22 0.79
N VAL A 105 -10.18 -8.87 1.61
CA VAL A 105 -10.42 -9.52 2.90
C VAL A 105 -10.74 -11.00 2.71
N SER A 106 -11.56 -11.35 1.72
CA SER A 106 -11.90 -12.74 1.41
C SER A 106 -10.68 -13.57 1.00
N ALA A 107 -9.76 -12.99 0.21
CA ALA A 107 -8.49 -13.65 -0.14
C ALA A 107 -7.65 -13.95 1.11
N LEU A 108 -7.58 -13.03 2.05
CA LEU A 108 -6.88 -13.22 3.33
C LEU A 108 -7.52 -14.30 4.19
N VAL A 109 -8.85 -14.29 4.32
CA VAL A 109 -9.61 -15.30 5.07
C VAL A 109 -9.49 -16.67 4.42
N ALA A 110 -9.43 -16.74 3.07
CA ALA A 110 -9.20 -17.97 2.33
C ALA A 110 -7.77 -18.54 2.48
N GLY A 111 -6.89 -17.82 3.18
CA GLY A 111 -5.59 -18.32 3.58
C GLY A 111 -4.39 -17.57 3.01
N ALA A 112 -4.57 -16.47 2.25
CA ALA A 112 -3.46 -15.60 1.91
C ALA A 112 -2.92 -14.89 3.15
N ASP A 113 -1.63 -14.57 3.12
CA ASP A 113 -0.98 -13.70 4.09
C ASP A 113 -1.03 -12.25 3.62
N PHE A 114 -0.91 -12.05 2.30
CA PHE A 114 -0.92 -10.77 1.64
C PHE A 114 -1.81 -10.84 0.39
N ALA A 115 -2.81 -10.00 0.29
CA ALA A 115 -3.69 -9.82 -0.85
C ALA A 115 -3.20 -8.62 -1.68
N LYS A 116 -2.71 -8.89 -2.88
CA LYS A 116 -2.11 -7.92 -3.79
C LYS A 116 -3.09 -7.54 -4.89
N GLY A 117 -3.45 -6.27 -4.99
CA GLY A 117 -4.25 -5.80 -6.12
C GLY A 117 -3.51 -5.93 -7.44
N SER A 118 -4.20 -6.36 -8.48
CA SER A 118 -3.63 -6.43 -9.82
C SER A 118 -4.63 -5.97 -10.88
N ARG A 119 -4.19 -5.01 -11.68
CA ARG A 119 -4.90 -4.51 -12.87
C ARG A 119 -4.80 -5.47 -14.04
N PHE A 120 -3.89 -6.45 -13.97
CA PHE A 120 -3.60 -7.40 -15.05
C PHE A 120 -4.04 -8.83 -14.72
N ALA A 121 -4.51 -9.10 -13.52
CA ALA A 121 -5.19 -10.36 -13.19
C ALA A 121 -6.52 -10.47 -13.97
N PRO A 122 -6.99 -11.68 -14.29
CA PRO A 122 -8.27 -11.86 -14.96
C PRO A 122 -9.42 -11.19 -14.21
N GLY A 123 -10.10 -10.23 -14.84
CA GLY A 123 -11.14 -9.38 -14.21
C GLY A 123 -10.64 -8.04 -13.70
N GLY A 124 -9.33 -7.77 -13.72
CA GLY A 124 -8.74 -6.47 -13.44
C GLY A 124 -8.70 -5.57 -14.68
N GLY A 125 -8.35 -4.30 -14.48
CA GLY A 125 -8.24 -3.32 -15.55
C GLY A 125 -7.65 -2.00 -15.09
N SER A 126 -7.38 -1.09 -16.03
CA SER A 126 -7.00 0.29 -15.75
C SER A 126 -7.49 1.21 -16.85
N ASP A 127 -8.17 2.28 -16.47
CA ASP A 127 -8.59 3.36 -17.36
C ASP A 127 -7.50 4.41 -17.57
N ASP A 128 -6.40 4.35 -16.80
CA ASP A 128 -5.33 5.37 -16.79
C ASP A 128 -3.97 4.86 -17.30
N ILE A 129 -3.78 3.56 -17.44
CA ILE A 129 -2.47 3.01 -17.75
C ILE A 129 -2.11 3.15 -19.24
N THR A 130 -1.01 3.85 -19.52
CA THR A 130 -0.47 3.96 -20.88
C THR A 130 0.26 2.67 -21.30
N LEU A 131 0.39 2.44 -22.62
CA LEU A 131 1.15 1.30 -23.15
C LEU A 131 2.60 1.27 -22.61
N LEU A 132 3.25 2.44 -22.49
CA LEU A 132 4.59 2.57 -21.94
C LEU A 132 4.65 2.12 -20.48
N ARG A 133 3.69 2.55 -19.65
CA ARG A 133 3.61 2.12 -18.24
C ARG A 133 3.31 0.63 -18.11
N ARG A 134 2.44 0.09 -18.97
CA ARG A 134 2.11 -1.33 -19.03
C ARG A 134 3.33 -2.20 -19.37
N THR A 135 4.09 -1.85 -20.40
CA THR A 135 5.31 -2.59 -20.79
C THR A 135 6.42 -2.43 -19.75
N GLY A 136 6.59 -1.23 -19.19
CA GLY A 136 7.52 -1.00 -18.07
C GLY A 136 7.18 -1.84 -16.85
N ASN A 137 5.92 -1.89 -16.43
CA ASN A 137 5.47 -2.72 -15.32
C ASN A 137 5.70 -4.22 -15.60
N ALA A 138 5.43 -4.69 -16.83
CA ALA A 138 5.71 -6.09 -17.20
C ALA A 138 7.20 -6.43 -17.08
N GLY A 139 8.09 -5.54 -17.48
CA GLY A 139 9.54 -5.71 -17.31
C GLY A 139 9.94 -5.77 -15.83
N LEU A 140 9.41 -4.87 -15.00
CA LEU A 140 9.66 -4.85 -13.56
C LEU A 140 9.09 -6.08 -12.85
N ASN A 141 7.90 -6.56 -13.26
CA ASN A 141 7.35 -7.85 -12.79
C ASN A 141 8.30 -8.99 -13.10
N GLY A 142 8.83 -9.08 -14.31
CA GLY A 142 9.81 -10.10 -14.71
C GLY A 142 11.04 -10.11 -13.80
N VAL A 143 11.60 -8.93 -13.50
CA VAL A 143 12.74 -8.80 -12.58
C VAL A 143 12.35 -9.23 -11.16
N ALA A 144 11.22 -8.76 -10.62
CA ALA A 144 10.75 -9.13 -9.28
C ALA A 144 10.53 -10.65 -9.17
N ASN A 145 9.85 -11.25 -10.15
CA ASN A 145 9.56 -12.67 -10.18
C ASN A 145 10.83 -13.53 -10.24
N ALA A 146 11.83 -13.10 -11.03
CA ALA A 146 13.13 -13.78 -11.11
C ALA A 146 13.93 -13.68 -9.81
N LEU A 147 13.93 -12.51 -9.15
CA LEU A 147 14.70 -12.28 -7.92
C LEU A 147 14.08 -12.90 -6.67
N PHE A 148 12.76 -12.95 -6.58
CA PHE A 148 12.05 -13.37 -5.37
C PHE A 148 11.26 -14.68 -5.53
N GLY A 149 11.24 -15.29 -6.73
CA GLY A 149 10.50 -16.52 -6.98
C GLY A 149 8.98 -16.33 -6.89
N THR A 150 8.48 -15.18 -7.29
CA THR A 150 7.05 -14.83 -7.28
C THR A 150 6.43 -14.95 -8.67
N SER A 151 5.12 -14.70 -8.76
CA SER A 151 4.36 -14.64 -10.01
C SER A 151 3.54 -13.36 -10.12
N TYR A 152 4.10 -12.23 -9.67
CA TYR A 152 3.42 -10.94 -9.77
C TYR A 152 3.06 -10.59 -11.21
N THR A 153 1.81 -10.17 -11.40
CA THR A 153 1.33 -9.59 -12.67
C THR A 153 1.29 -8.05 -12.61
N ASP A 154 1.27 -7.46 -11.40
CA ASP A 154 1.23 -6.01 -11.19
C ASP A 154 1.99 -5.55 -9.94
N LEU A 155 3.30 -5.43 -10.05
CA LEU A 155 4.16 -5.01 -8.93
C LEU A 155 3.87 -3.59 -8.44
N CYS A 156 3.54 -2.68 -9.37
CA CYS A 156 3.50 -1.24 -9.10
C CYS A 156 2.14 -0.73 -8.60
N TYR A 157 1.13 -1.56 -8.49
CA TYR A 157 -0.17 -1.15 -8.00
C TYR A 157 -0.23 -1.13 -6.48
N GLY A 158 -0.72 -0.02 -5.90
CA GLY A 158 -0.64 0.26 -4.47
C GLY A 158 -1.78 -0.31 -3.62
N TYR A 159 -2.87 -0.79 -4.22
CA TYR A 159 -4.01 -1.35 -3.50
C TYR A 159 -3.69 -2.75 -2.97
N ASN A 160 -3.47 -2.88 -1.68
CA ASN A 160 -3.07 -4.12 -1.03
C ASN A 160 -3.75 -4.27 0.32
N ALA A 161 -3.90 -5.52 0.78
CA ALA A 161 -4.33 -5.82 2.13
C ALA A 161 -3.50 -6.94 2.74
N PHE A 162 -3.33 -6.92 4.06
CA PHE A 162 -2.56 -7.93 4.76
C PHE A 162 -2.98 -8.03 6.24
N TRP A 163 -2.64 -9.14 6.87
CA TRP A 163 -2.87 -9.32 8.29
C TRP A 163 -1.95 -8.42 9.12
N ALA A 164 -2.51 -7.72 10.12
CA ALA A 164 -1.76 -6.78 10.97
C ALA A 164 -0.61 -7.46 11.74
N ASP A 165 -0.70 -8.77 12.01
CA ASP A 165 0.37 -9.55 12.65
C ASP A 165 1.66 -9.64 11.81
N LEU A 166 1.61 -9.25 10.54
CA LEU A 166 2.78 -9.18 9.65
C LEU A 166 3.58 -7.89 9.77
N LEU A 167 3.05 -6.85 10.42
CA LEU A 167 3.72 -5.55 10.54
C LEU A 167 5.18 -5.64 11.03
N PRO A 168 5.50 -6.44 12.08
CA PRO A 168 6.89 -6.58 12.52
C PRO A 168 7.82 -7.19 11.46
N LEU A 169 7.28 -8.05 10.58
CA LEU A 169 8.03 -8.70 9.51
C LEU A 169 8.32 -7.73 8.37
N LEU A 170 7.42 -6.78 8.12
CA LEU A 170 7.60 -5.76 7.10
C LEU A 170 8.77 -4.83 7.41
N ASP A 171 9.19 -4.71 8.68
CA ASP A 171 10.41 -4.04 9.16
C ASP A 171 10.57 -2.62 8.55
N LEU A 172 9.49 -1.87 8.60
CA LEU A 172 9.47 -0.47 8.16
C LEU A 172 10.16 0.42 9.20
N PRO A 173 10.68 1.59 8.79
CA PRO A 173 11.21 2.56 9.75
C PRO A 173 10.15 2.93 10.79
N ASP A 174 10.52 2.84 12.07
CA ASP A 174 9.64 3.24 13.17
C ASP A 174 9.19 4.71 12.95
N PRO A 175 7.88 5.01 12.97
CA PRO A 175 7.39 6.38 12.88
C PRO A 175 8.01 7.34 13.89
N GLN A 176 8.44 6.86 15.06
CA GLN A 176 9.06 7.68 16.10
C GLN A 176 10.55 7.99 15.84
N THR A 177 11.19 7.31 14.89
CA THR A 177 12.56 7.63 14.51
C THR A 177 12.63 9.06 13.95
N PRO A 178 13.54 9.91 14.44
CA PRO A 178 13.71 11.27 13.93
C PRO A 178 14.01 11.29 12.43
N ALA A 179 13.59 12.37 11.76
CA ALA A 179 13.97 12.58 10.36
C ALA A 179 15.50 12.67 10.23
N PRO A 180 16.10 12.08 9.20
CA PRO A 180 17.52 12.26 8.94
C PRO A 180 17.80 13.72 8.57
N ALA A 181 19.04 14.19 8.80
CA ALA A 181 19.45 15.54 8.45
C ALA A 181 19.27 15.86 6.96
N GLU A 182 19.48 14.86 6.11
CA GLU A 182 19.27 14.95 4.67
C GLU A 182 18.54 13.72 4.15
N GLY A 183 17.68 13.90 3.12
CA GLY A 183 16.97 12.84 2.44
C GLY A 183 15.80 12.25 3.23
N MET A 184 15.56 10.96 3.03
CA MET A 184 14.50 10.16 3.68
C MET A 184 15.07 8.82 4.11
N LEU A 185 14.50 8.22 5.15
CA LEU A 185 14.80 6.83 5.51
C LEU A 185 14.31 5.90 4.40
N TRP A 186 15.02 4.78 4.23
CA TRP A 186 14.64 3.76 3.25
C TRP A 186 13.28 3.15 3.61
N GLY A 187 12.33 3.26 2.70
CA GLY A 187 10.94 2.86 2.92
C GLY A 187 10.00 4.00 3.28
N ASP A 188 10.50 5.22 3.54
CA ASP A 188 9.64 6.38 3.77
C ASP A 188 9.03 6.96 2.48
N GLY A 189 9.65 6.72 1.32
CA GLY A 189 9.27 7.30 0.04
C GLY A 189 8.23 6.52 -0.75
N PHE A 190 8.16 6.81 -2.04
CA PHE A 190 7.27 6.11 -2.99
C PHE A 190 7.74 4.70 -3.36
N GLU A 191 8.87 4.25 -2.83
CA GLU A 191 9.31 2.86 -2.97
C GLU A 191 8.53 1.90 -2.07
N ILE A 192 7.69 2.40 -1.17
CA ILE A 192 7.01 1.61 -0.13
C ILE A 192 6.28 0.38 -0.66
N GLU A 193 5.51 0.50 -1.74
CA GLU A 193 4.77 -0.63 -2.30
C GLU A 193 5.72 -1.73 -2.77
N THR A 194 6.81 -1.34 -3.45
CA THR A 194 7.83 -2.30 -3.91
C THR A 194 8.55 -2.94 -2.72
N VAL A 195 8.88 -2.15 -1.68
CA VAL A 195 9.49 -2.65 -0.45
C VAL A 195 8.60 -3.71 0.21
N LEU A 196 7.30 -3.43 0.35
CA LEU A 196 6.34 -4.39 0.92
C LEU A 196 6.28 -5.68 0.11
N ASN A 197 6.09 -5.58 -1.21
CA ASN A 197 6.03 -6.72 -2.11
C ASN A 197 7.31 -7.58 -2.05
N CYS A 198 8.49 -6.96 -1.99
CA CYS A 198 9.75 -7.68 -1.83
C CYS A 198 9.86 -8.39 -0.49
N ARG A 199 9.45 -7.73 0.60
CA ARG A 199 9.60 -8.27 1.95
C ARG A 199 8.65 -9.41 2.24
N VAL A 200 7.39 -9.33 1.78
CA VAL A 200 6.44 -10.44 1.88
C VAL A 200 6.89 -11.65 1.05
N ALA A 201 7.42 -11.41 -0.15
CA ALA A 201 7.97 -12.48 -0.99
C ALA A 201 9.22 -13.13 -0.38
N ALA A 202 10.17 -12.32 0.10
CA ALA A 202 11.40 -12.81 0.74
C ALA A 202 11.14 -13.59 2.04
N ALA A 203 10.02 -13.32 2.70
CA ALA A 203 9.57 -14.05 3.87
C ALA A 203 8.85 -15.36 3.55
N GLY A 204 8.59 -15.68 2.28
CA GLY A 204 7.89 -16.87 1.84
C GLY A 204 6.40 -16.87 2.21
N LEU A 205 5.80 -15.69 2.34
CA LEU A 205 4.39 -15.55 2.65
C LEU A 205 3.51 -15.93 1.45
N ARG A 206 2.29 -16.39 1.72
CA ARG A 206 1.29 -16.69 0.69
C ARG A 206 0.70 -15.41 0.16
N ILE A 207 1.01 -15.09 -1.10
CA ILE A 207 0.53 -13.92 -1.81
C ILE A 207 -0.58 -14.36 -2.75
N THR A 208 -1.73 -13.68 -2.71
CA THR A 208 -2.82 -13.88 -3.66
C THR A 208 -3.08 -12.56 -4.38
N GLU A 209 -3.05 -12.57 -5.71
CA GLU A 209 -3.46 -11.40 -6.48
C GLU A 209 -4.99 -11.33 -6.56
N VAL A 210 -5.52 -10.14 -6.30
CA VAL A 210 -6.94 -9.81 -6.36
C VAL A 210 -7.15 -8.91 -7.57
N PRO A 211 -8.03 -9.27 -8.51
CA PRO A 211 -8.38 -8.40 -9.63
C PRO A 211 -8.90 -7.05 -9.11
N SER A 212 -8.40 -5.98 -9.68
CA SER A 212 -8.79 -4.62 -9.31
C SER A 212 -8.84 -3.73 -10.55
N VAL A 213 -9.81 -2.81 -10.59
CA VAL A 213 -9.97 -1.87 -11.69
C VAL A 213 -9.53 -0.49 -11.24
N GLU A 214 -8.39 -0.03 -11.75
CA GLU A 214 -7.92 1.34 -11.55
C GLU A 214 -8.69 2.29 -12.46
N ARG A 215 -9.36 3.25 -11.86
CA ARG A 215 -10.05 4.34 -12.56
C ARG A 215 -9.16 5.56 -12.68
N GLN A 216 -9.59 6.54 -13.44
CA GLN A 216 -8.94 7.84 -13.43
C GLN A 216 -9.11 8.50 -12.07
N ARG A 217 -8.07 9.22 -11.62
CA ARG A 217 -8.10 10.10 -10.46
C ARG A 217 -9.28 11.06 -10.57
N ILE A 218 -10.03 11.28 -9.48
CA ILE A 218 -11.24 12.12 -9.52
C ILE A 218 -10.87 13.59 -9.66
N PHE A 219 -9.96 14.11 -8.83
CA PHE A 219 -9.50 15.50 -8.86
C PHE A 219 -7.98 15.58 -8.77
N GLY A 220 -7.40 16.64 -9.35
CA GLY A 220 -5.97 16.92 -9.35
C GLY A 220 -5.19 16.20 -10.44
N GLU A 221 -3.87 16.35 -10.44
CA GLU A 221 -2.96 15.77 -11.42
C GLU A 221 -2.11 14.67 -10.80
N THR A 222 -1.69 13.71 -11.63
CA THR A 222 -0.80 12.65 -11.19
C THR A 222 0.63 13.17 -11.00
N ASN A 223 1.26 12.78 -9.90
CA ASN A 223 2.67 13.08 -9.63
C ASN A 223 3.63 12.01 -10.19
N LEU A 224 3.11 11.00 -10.91
CA LEU A 224 3.90 9.89 -11.41
C LEU A 224 4.79 10.32 -12.59
N ARG A 225 6.10 10.02 -12.45
CA ARG A 225 7.13 10.23 -13.49
C ARG A 225 7.64 8.88 -13.97
N THR A 226 7.13 8.41 -15.11
CA THR A 226 7.31 7.03 -15.62
C THR A 226 8.77 6.53 -15.54
N PHE A 227 9.75 7.30 -16.03
CA PHE A 227 11.15 6.86 -16.03
C PHE A 227 11.81 6.94 -14.64
N ALA A 228 11.55 8.02 -13.89
CA ALA A 228 12.10 8.19 -12.54
C ALA A 228 11.54 7.14 -11.57
N ASP A 229 10.26 6.84 -11.69
CA ASP A 229 9.60 5.84 -10.86
C ASP A 229 10.02 4.42 -11.25
N GLY A 230 10.14 4.11 -12.54
CA GLY A 230 10.67 2.83 -13.01
C GLY A 230 12.09 2.55 -12.52
N THR A 231 12.98 3.54 -12.57
CA THR A 231 14.37 3.39 -12.03
C THR A 231 14.36 3.25 -10.50
N ARG A 232 13.46 3.93 -9.80
CA ARG A 232 13.29 3.77 -8.36
C ARG A 232 12.85 2.35 -8.01
N VAL A 233 11.83 1.81 -8.68
CA VAL A 233 11.35 0.44 -8.48
C VAL A 233 12.48 -0.57 -8.72
N LEU A 234 13.23 -0.44 -9.82
CA LEU A 234 14.36 -1.34 -10.11
C LEU A 234 15.44 -1.29 -9.02
N ARG A 235 15.82 -0.09 -8.57
CA ARG A 235 16.77 0.07 -7.46
C ARG A 235 16.25 -0.58 -6.18
N THR A 236 14.95 -0.44 -5.91
CA THR A 236 14.31 -1.04 -4.74
C THR A 236 14.36 -2.56 -4.81
N LEU A 237 14.02 -3.16 -5.95
CA LEU A 237 14.11 -4.62 -6.16
C LEU A 237 15.52 -5.14 -5.86
N LEU A 238 16.54 -4.52 -6.41
CA LEU A 238 17.93 -4.93 -6.20
C LEU A 238 18.39 -4.73 -4.75
N SER A 239 17.99 -3.64 -4.10
CA SER A 239 18.35 -3.36 -2.70
C SER A 239 17.68 -4.32 -1.74
N GLU A 240 16.38 -4.59 -1.91
CA GLU A 240 15.64 -5.53 -1.07
C GLU A 240 16.09 -6.99 -1.31
N HIS A 241 16.47 -7.36 -2.53
CA HIS A 241 17.05 -8.68 -2.80
C HIS A 241 18.37 -8.87 -2.03
N ARG A 242 19.29 -7.91 -2.11
CA ARG A 242 20.55 -7.95 -1.33
C ARG A 242 20.29 -8.00 0.17
N ARG A 243 19.27 -7.30 0.65
CA ARG A 243 18.86 -7.33 2.06
C ARG A 243 18.35 -8.71 2.48
N ALA A 244 17.53 -9.34 1.63
CA ALA A 244 17.01 -10.68 1.87
C ALA A 244 18.13 -11.72 1.95
N ASP A 245 19.12 -11.64 1.05
CA ASP A 245 20.28 -12.54 1.06
C ASP A 245 21.13 -12.40 2.32
N ARG A 246 21.39 -11.14 2.75
CA ARG A 246 22.12 -10.90 4.02
C ARG A 246 21.38 -11.49 5.22
N ARG A 247 20.04 -11.36 5.27
CA ARG A 247 19.23 -11.94 6.36
C ARG A 247 19.23 -13.48 6.34
N LYS A 248 19.17 -14.10 5.16
CA LYS A 248 19.30 -15.56 5.00
C LYS A 248 20.69 -16.03 5.50
N ALA A 249 21.75 -15.38 5.07
CA ALA A 249 23.12 -15.69 5.49
C ALA A 249 23.35 -15.50 7.01
N ALA A 250 22.71 -14.52 7.63
CA ALA A 250 22.79 -14.33 9.08
C ALA A 250 22.05 -15.44 9.86
N ARG A 251 20.88 -15.89 9.36
CA ARG A 251 20.11 -16.99 9.98
C ARG A 251 20.78 -18.36 9.86
N SER A 252 21.55 -18.60 8.80
CA SER A 252 22.26 -19.87 8.59
C SER A 252 23.54 -20.01 9.43
N ARG A 253 23.95 -18.97 10.16
CA ARG A 253 25.12 -18.97 11.05
C ARG A 253 24.77 -19.18 12.52
N HIS A 254 23.50 -19.28 12.84
CA HIS A 254 22.95 -19.59 14.15
C HIS A 254 22.15 -20.90 14.13
#